data_b1f65e2a3cf7913af9b703b771c47a75
#
_entry.id   b1f65e2a3cf7913af9b703b771c47a75
#
_cell.length_a   1.000
_cell.length_b   1.000
_cell.length_c   1.000
_cell.angle_alpha   90.00
_cell.angle_beta   90.00
_cell.angle_gamma   90.00
#
_symmetry.space_group_name_H-M   'P 1'
#
loop_
_entity.id
_entity.type
_entity.pdbx_description
1 polymer ?
#
loop_
_entity_poly.entity_id
_entity_poly.type
_entity_poly.pdbx_seq_one_letter_code
_entity_poly.pdbx_strand_id
1 'polypeptide(L)'
;GSKMVLGMTHEEAAVQLVRDYAKSYNNYPFMIYQIQTKFRDEARPRAGLIRVREFTMKDAYSFHTSQEDLERYYQICYEAYNRIFARAGIPEVVTVASDSGMMGGSLSHEYMLLTPIGEDSIAICQEDGCDYRANMEAAQSIVENTKDAVDEPLTKVHTPNIHTIEEICDFLKTPLEKSCKAVVYQKNMTDEFVVIFVRGDLDINETKLTNYLGEEVHPGVITEECGLNAGYIGPVNLSVNGKFTVIYDQSLQGTNNLSCGANEEEYHFTGLCMDRDVPDAEYVDVAKIVEGGICPKCGKKTIKISRGIEVGNIFQLGTKYTKSMNMQYLDAD
;
A
#
# COMPACT_ATOMS: atom_id res chain seq x y z
N GLY A 1 18.60 14.95 35.25
CA GLY A 1 19.05 14.33 34.00
C GLY A 1 18.07 14.57 32.89
N SER A 2 18.52 14.64 31.65
CA SER A 2 17.66 14.78 30.48
C SER A 2 16.85 13.50 30.24
N LYS A 3 15.59 13.62 29.83
CA LYS A 3 14.82 12.48 29.33
C LYS A 3 15.41 12.03 27.99
N MET A 4 15.57 10.75 27.80
CA MET A 4 16.09 10.14 26.57
C MET A 4 15.18 8.98 26.16
N VAL A 5 15.17 8.65 24.88
CA VAL A 5 14.49 7.47 24.32
C VAL A 5 15.53 6.56 23.65
N LEU A 6 15.26 5.27 23.67
CA LEU A 6 16.06 4.29 22.93
C LEU A 6 15.76 4.39 21.43
N GLY A 7 16.78 4.31 20.59
CA GLY A 7 16.65 4.46 19.15
C GLY A 7 15.94 3.28 18.49
N MET A 8 14.83 3.52 17.83
CA MET A 8 14.14 2.54 16.97
C MET A 8 14.78 2.42 15.59
N THR A 9 15.34 3.56 15.13
CA THR A 9 16.03 3.73 13.85
C THR A 9 17.01 4.89 13.98
N HIS A 10 18.01 5.04 13.10
CA HIS A 10 19.11 5.99 13.31
C HIS A 10 19.30 6.99 12.15
N GLU A 11 18.31 7.25 11.30
CA GLU A 11 18.39 8.27 10.25
C GLU A 11 18.69 9.65 10.82
N GLU A 12 17.95 10.05 11.85
CA GLU A 12 18.16 11.33 12.54
C GLU A 12 19.50 11.38 13.24
N ALA A 13 19.93 10.28 13.88
CA ALA A 13 21.23 10.18 14.52
C ALA A 13 22.38 10.31 13.50
N ALA A 14 22.23 9.70 12.31
CA ALA A 14 23.19 9.82 11.22
C ALA A 14 23.29 11.26 10.71
N VAL A 15 22.16 11.91 10.45
CA VAL A 15 22.13 13.32 10.04
C VAL A 15 22.72 14.23 11.13
N GLN A 16 22.37 14.01 12.39
CA GLN A 16 22.94 14.77 13.52
C GLN A 16 24.46 14.65 13.59
N LEU A 17 24.99 13.43 13.35
CA LEU A 17 26.43 13.18 13.36
C LEU A 17 27.16 13.94 12.24
N VAL A 18 26.61 13.91 11.01
CA VAL A 18 27.33 14.38 9.83
C VAL A 18 27.09 15.86 9.48
N ARG A 19 25.97 16.46 9.88
CA ARG A 19 25.60 17.85 9.51
C ARG A 19 26.64 18.88 9.91
N ASP A 20 27.38 18.63 10.99
CA ASP A 20 28.40 19.55 11.49
C ASP A 20 29.76 19.38 10.81
N TYR A 21 29.96 18.27 10.10
CA TYR A 21 31.22 17.93 9.42
C TYR A 21 31.12 18.09 7.90
N ALA A 22 30.01 17.71 7.27
CA ALA A 22 29.83 17.72 5.82
C ALA A 22 29.31 19.08 5.31
N LYS A 23 30.05 20.16 5.56
CA LYS A 23 29.64 21.55 5.29
C LYS A 23 30.07 22.08 3.91
N SER A 24 30.79 21.32 3.11
CA SER A 24 31.24 21.72 1.78
C SER A 24 30.85 20.66 0.75
N TYR A 25 30.48 21.08 -0.46
CA TYR A 25 30.23 20.19 -1.58
C TYR A 25 31.38 19.20 -1.84
N ASN A 26 32.61 19.58 -1.53
CA ASN A 26 33.78 18.71 -1.64
C ASN A 26 33.75 17.48 -0.72
N ASN A 27 32.90 17.48 0.29
CA ASN A 27 32.73 16.33 1.18
C ASN A 27 31.83 15.25 0.57
N TYR A 28 31.07 15.56 -0.48
CA TYR A 28 30.09 14.66 -1.10
C TYR A 28 30.61 14.04 -2.40
N PRO A 29 30.16 12.84 -2.79
CA PRO A 29 29.30 11.93 -1.99
C PRO A 29 30.11 11.17 -0.94
N PHE A 30 29.44 10.73 0.13
CA PHE A 30 30.05 9.84 1.11
C PHE A 30 29.00 8.93 1.75
N MET A 31 29.46 7.87 2.43
CA MET A 31 28.63 6.96 3.20
C MET A 31 29.21 6.75 4.57
N ILE A 32 28.34 6.70 5.56
CA ILE A 32 28.66 6.20 6.91
C ILE A 32 27.84 4.93 7.17
N TYR A 33 28.35 4.06 8.03
CA TYR A 33 27.61 2.87 8.46
C TYR A 33 27.89 2.56 9.92
N GLN A 34 27.01 1.76 10.49
CA GLN A 34 27.17 1.24 11.83
C GLN A 34 26.63 -0.19 11.90
N ILE A 35 27.08 -0.91 12.93
CA ILE A 35 26.48 -2.17 13.38
C ILE A 35 26.12 -1.91 14.85
N GLN A 36 24.82 -1.67 15.10
CA GLN A 36 24.38 -1.13 16.38
C GLN A 36 23.00 -1.68 16.75
N THR A 37 22.76 -1.78 18.05
CA THR A 37 21.48 -2.21 18.61
C THR A 37 20.38 -1.19 18.31
N LYS A 38 19.22 -1.70 17.91
CA LYS A 38 17.95 -0.98 17.77
C LYS A 38 16.96 -1.51 18.79
N PHE A 39 16.08 -0.62 19.27
CA PHE A 39 15.05 -0.95 20.24
C PHE A 39 13.68 -0.63 19.67
N ARG A 40 12.79 -1.61 19.61
CA ARG A 40 11.42 -1.42 19.14
C ARG A 40 10.45 -1.93 20.18
N ASP A 41 9.40 -1.17 20.46
CA ASP A 41 8.36 -1.55 21.43
C ASP A 41 7.40 -2.58 20.80
N GLU A 42 7.95 -3.76 20.51
CA GLU A 42 7.20 -4.86 19.94
C GLU A 42 6.22 -5.42 20.99
N ALA A 43 4.92 -5.25 20.72
CA ALA A 43 3.87 -5.66 21.65
C ALA A 43 3.86 -7.19 21.88
N ARG A 44 4.18 -7.98 20.84
CA ARG A 44 4.14 -9.45 20.87
C ARG A 44 5.38 -10.07 20.23
N PRO A 45 6.53 -10.08 20.92
CA PRO A 45 7.70 -10.81 20.45
C PRO A 45 7.37 -12.27 20.18
N ARG A 46 7.86 -12.80 19.04
CA ARG A 46 7.57 -14.17 18.60
C ARG A 46 8.60 -14.67 17.59
N ALA A 47 8.49 -15.94 17.20
CA ALA A 47 9.33 -16.57 16.18
C ALA A 47 10.85 -16.48 16.51
N GLY A 48 11.23 -16.69 17.77
CA GLY A 48 12.63 -16.71 18.21
C GLY A 48 13.31 -15.36 18.05
N LEU A 49 14.23 -15.22 17.09
CA LEU A 49 14.96 -13.99 16.81
C LEU A 49 14.35 -13.14 15.69
N ILE A 50 13.27 -13.57 15.06
CA ILE A 50 12.67 -12.87 13.91
C ILE A 50 11.95 -11.61 14.36
N ARG A 51 11.22 -11.67 15.49
CA ARG A 51 10.48 -10.52 16.03
C ARG A 51 10.78 -10.32 17.51
N VAL A 52 11.68 -9.41 17.78
CA VAL A 52 12.21 -9.11 19.12
C VAL A 52 12.21 -7.60 19.39
N ARG A 53 12.33 -7.21 20.65
CA ARG A 53 12.35 -5.80 21.08
C ARG A 53 13.73 -5.16 20.98
N GLU A 54 14.77 -5.97 20.96
CA GLU A 54 16.17 -5.54 20.89
C GLU A 54 16.91 -6.41 19.88
N PHE A 55 17.57 -5.80 18.90
CA PHE A 55 18.30 -6.53 17.87
C PHE A 55 19.44 -5.69 17.29
N THR A 56 20.46 -6.35 16.81
CA THR A 56 21.57 -5.70 16.12
C THR A 56 21.24 -5.51 14.64
N MET A 57 21.40 -4.29 14.15
CA MET A 57 21.19 -3.93 12.74
C MET A 57 22.49 -3.36 12.17
N LYS A 58 22.88 -3.80 10.97
CA LYS A 58 23.79 -3.06 10.13
C LYS A 58 22.95 -2.07 9.31
N ASP A 59 23.22 -0.82 9.50
CA ASP A 59 22.58 0.26 8.73
C ASP A 59 23.64 1.21 8.18
N ALA A 60 23.40 1.69 6.95
CA ALA A 60 24.32 2.57 6.25
C ALA A 60 23.54 3.70 5.60
N TYR A 61 24.12 4.89 5.59
CA TYR A 61 23.51 6.14 5.14
C TYR A 61 24.45 6.83 4.19
N SER A 62 23.99 7.07 2.95
CA SER A 62 24.74 7.79 1.93
C SER A 62 24.20 9.20 1.74
N PHE A 63 25.10 10.14 1.46
CA PHE A 63 24.79 11.55 1.31
C PHE A 63 25.30 12.02 -0.04
N HIS A 64 24.43 12.73 -0.78
CA HIS A 64 24.64 13.12 -2.17
C HIS A 64 24.22 14.57 -2.37
N THR A 65 24.78 15.24 -3.37
CA THR A 65 24.39 16.60 -3.78
C THR A 65 23.40 16.64 -4.94
N SER A 66 23.16 15.50 -5.61
CA SER A 66 22.22 15.40 -6.72
C SER A 66 21.38 14.13 -6.65
N GLN A 67 20.20 14.18 -7.24
CA GLN A 67 19.30 13.03 -7.38
C GLN A 67 19.93 11.95 -8.27
N GLU A 68 20.59 12.33 -9.35
CA GLU A 68 21.25 11.41 -10.28
C GLU A 68 22.33 10.56 -9.58
N ASP A 69 23.17 11.19 -8.74
CA ASP A 69 24.21 10.46 -8.00
C ASP A 69 23.58 9.55 -6.93
N LEU A 70 22.49 9.97 -6.28
CA LEU A 70 21.72 9.13 -5.35
C LEU A 70 21.18 7.88 -6.07
N GLU A 71 20.57 8.03 -7.24
CA GLU A 71 20.01 6.92 -8.01
C GLU A 71 21.10 5.94 -8.48
N ARG A 72 22.21 6.48 -8.98
CA ARG A 72 23.38 5.67 -9.34
C ARG A 72 23.90 4.86 -8.15
N TYR A 73 24.01 5.48 -6.99
CA TYR A 73 24.52 4.83 -5.78
C TYR A 73 23.52 3.81 -5.21
N TYR A 74 22.24 4.11 -5.32
CA TYR A 74 21.18 3.17 -4.97
C TYR A 74 21.31 1.86 -5.73
N GLN A 75 21.58 1.92 -7.04
CA GLN A 75 21.78 0.72 -7.86
C GLN A 75 23.03 -0.07 -7.41
N ILE A 76 24.12 0.62 -7.05
CA ILE A 76 25.32 -0.04 -6.50
C ILE A 76 24.99 -0.78 -5.19
N CYS A 77 24.21 -0.16 -4.29
CA CYS A 77 23.78 -0.80 -3.06
C CYS A 77 22.86 -2.00 -3.32
N TYR A 78 21.94 -1.86 -4.26
CA TYR A 78 21.04 -2.94 -4.69
C TYR A 78 21.82 -4.18 -5.11
N GLU A 79 22.79 -4.03 -5.98
CA GLU A 79 23.65 -5.13 -6.43
C GLU A 79 24.56 -5.67 -5.32
N ALA A 80 25.02 -4.79 -4.42
CA ALA A 80 25.84 -5.21 -3.28
C ALA A 80 25.06 -6.14 -2.33
N TYR A 81 23.81 -5.84 -2.04
CA TYR A 81 22.95 -6.70 -1.22
C TYR A 81 22.75 -8.08 -1.85
N ASN A 82 22.52 -8.17 -3.16
CA ASN A 82 22.42 -9.45 -3.84
C ASN A 82 23.68 -10.30 -3.65
N ARG A 83 24.87 -9.69 -3.75
CA ARG A 83 26.15 -10.38 -3.48
C ARG A 83 26.31 -10.75 -2.00
N ILE A 84 25.88 -9.90 -1.08
CA ILE A 84 25.95 -10.15 0.37
C ILE A 84 25.15 -11.39 0.74
N PHE A 85 23.89 -11.48 0.30
CA PHE A 85 23.03 -12.62 0.63
C PHE A 85 23.50 -13.92 -0.01
N ALA A 86 23.99 -13.87 -1.26
CA ALA A 86 24.61 -15.03 -1.90
C ALA A 86 25.83 -15.52 -1.10
N ARG A 87 26.72 -14.60 -0.66
CA ARG A 87 27.89 -14.94 0.18
C ARG A 87 27.53 -15.38 1.59
N ALA A 88 26.41 -14.91 2.13
CA ALA A 88 25.90 -15.36 3.44
C ALA A 88 25.27 -16.76 3.39
N GLY A 89 25.16 -17.38 2.20
CA GLY A 89 24.63 -18.73 2.03
C GLY A 89 23.09 -18.77 1.97
N ILE A 90 22.45 -17.67 1.65
CA ILE A 90 20.98 -17.56 1.45
C ILE A 90 20.67 -17.00 0.07
N PRO A 91 21.07 -17.70 -1.02
CA PRO A 91 20.87 -17.23 -2.39
C PRO A 91 19.39 -17.17 -2.81
N GLU A 92 18.49 -17.76 -2.04
CA GLU A 92 17.03 -17.76 -2.25
C GLU A 92 16.37 -16.42 -1.87
N VAL A 93 17.13 -15.46 -1.39
CA VAL A 93 16.63 -14.12 -1.13
C VAL A 93 16.24 -13.45 -2.44
N VAL A 94 15.02 -12.96 -2.50
CA VAL A 94 14.50 -12.19 -3.64
C VAL A 94 14.34 -10.73 -3.26
N THR A 95 14.59 -9.84 -4.21
CA THR A 95 14.32 -8.41 -4.03
C THR A 95 12.90 -8.12 -4.48
N VAL A 96 12.16 -7.38 -3.66
CA VAL A 96 10.77 -7.00 -3.93
C VAL A 96 10.63 -5.47 -3.86
N ALA A 97 9.81 -4.90 -4.73
CA ALA A 97 9.42 -3.51 -4.61
C ALA A 97 8.58 -3.33 -3.32
N SER A 98 8.86 -2.27 -2.57
CA SER A 98 8.16 -1.97 -1.32
C SER A 98 7.68 -0.53 -1.29
N ASP A 99 6.69 -0.27 -0.43
CA ASP A 99 6.29 1.09 -0.12
C ASP A 99 7.32 1.75 0.80
N SER A 100 7.65 3.01 0.54
CA SER A 100 8.59 3.77 1.38
C SER A 100 7.96 4.20 2.72
N GLY A 101 6.65 4.17 2.82
CA GLY A 101 5.87 4.46 4.03
C GLY A 101 6.26 5.76 4.70
N MET A 102 6.30 5.74 6.03
CA MET A 102 6.69 6.90 6.85
C MET A 102 8.16 7.33 6.66
N MET A 103 9.02 6.47 6.11
CA MET A 103 10.44 6.81 5.85
C MET A 103 10.55 7.91 4.78
N GLY A 104 9.55 8.02 3.89
CA GLY A 104 9.57 8.97 2.77
C GLY A 104 10.48 8.50 1.64
N GLY A 105 10.54 9.28 0.57
CA GLY A 105 11.34 8.94 -0.60
C GLY A 105 10.49 8.37 -1.74
N SER A 106 11.14 8.14 -2.89
CA SER A 106 10.46 7.78 -4.15
C SER A 106 10.60 6.30 -4.51
N LEU A 107 11.54 5.59 -3.91
CA LEU A 107 11.86 4.21 -4.26
C LEU A 107 12.36 3.45 -3.04
N SER A 108 11.85 2.25 -2.85
CA SER A 108 12.36 1.31 -1.85
C SER A 108 12.26 -0.13 -2.32
N HIS A 109 13.17 -0.95 -1.81
CA HIS A 109 13.15 -2.40 -2.01
C HIS A 109 13.43 -3.12 -0.70
N GLU A 110 12.77 -4.26 -0.53
CA GLU A 110 13.01 -5.21 0.53
C GLU A 110 13.67 -6.46 -0.04
N TYR A 111 14.53 -7.08 0.77
CA TYR A 111 15.15 -8.37 0.47
C TYR A 111 14.46 -9.43 1.31
N MET A 112 13.75 -10.34 0.63
CA MET A 112 12.87 -11.31 1.26
C MET A 112 13.39 -12.71 1.08
N LEU A 113 13.64 -13.40 2.18
CA LEU A 113 13.86 -14.85 2.16
C LEU A 113 12.51 -15.56 2.05
N LEU A 114 12.26 -16.20 0.90
CA LEU A 114 11.01 -16.92 0.68
C LEU A 114 10.95 -18.17 1.55
N THR A 115 9.96 -18.24 2.42
CA THR A 115 9.75 -19.38 3.32
C THR A 115 8.29 -19.44 3.79
N PRO A 116 7.69 -20.65 3.90
CA PRO A 116 6.32 -20.81 4.38
C PRO A 116 6.08 -20.31 5.81
N ILE A 117 7.14 -20.23 6.63
CA ILE A 117 7.05 -19.72 8.01
C ILE A 117 7.18 -18.20 8.08
N GLY A 118 7.38 -17.52 6.95
CA GLY A 118 7.47 -16.07 6.88
C GLY A 118 6.17 -15.40 7.33
N GLU A 119 6.29 -14.21 7.91
CA GLU A 119 5.13 -13.43 8.37
C GLU A 119 4.60 -12.50 7.28
N ASP A 120 5.46 -12.07 6.36
CA ASP A 120 5.10 -11.12 5.31
C ASP A 120 4.58 -11.85 4.06
N SER A 121 3.64 -11.21 3.38
CA SER A 121 3.08 -11.70 2.12
C SER A 121 3.66 -10.91 0.96
N ILE A 122 4.00 -11.60 -0.12
CA ILE A 122 4.69 -11.05 -1.28
C ILE A 122 3.97 -11.50 -2.54
N ALA A 123 3.67 -10.57 -3.42
CA ALA A 123 3.14 -10.84 -4.75
C ALA A 123 4.28 -11.11 -5.72
N ILE A 124 4.26 -12.27 -6.37
CA ILE A 124 5.30 -12.73 -7.29
C ILE A 124 4.65 -13.18 -8.61
N CYS A 125 5.13 -12.67 -9.72
CA CYS A 125 4.76 -13.19 -11.04
C CYS A 125 5.43 -14.56 -11.27
N GLN A 126 4.63 -15.52 -11.73
CA GLN A 126 5.11 -16.89 -12.02
C GLN A 126 5.47 -17.10 -13.50
N GLU A 127 5.38 -16.06 -14.33
CA GLU A 127 5.73 -16.15 -15.74
C GLU A 127 7.25 -16.21 -15.93
N ASP A 128 7.72 -17.14 -16.73
CA ASP A 128 9.14 -17.29 -17.04
C ASP A 128 9.70 -16.00 -17.66
N GLY A 129 10.80 -15.51 -17.08
CA GLY A 129 11.46 -14.28 -17.51
C GLY A 129 10.82 -12.99 -17.00
N CYS A 130 9.74 -13.05 -16.22
CA CYS A 130 9.17 -11.90 -15.55
C CYS A 130 9.70 -11.81 -14.11
N ASP A 131 10.28 -10.68 -13.76
CA ASP A 131 10.87 -10.42 -12.44
C ASP A 131 9.96 -9.59 -11.52
N TYR A 132 8.67 -9.39 -11.87
CA TYR A 132 7.77 -8.62 -11.03
C TYR A 132 7.59 -9.28 -9.66
N ARG A 133 7.98 -8.53 -8.63
CA ARG A 133 7.82 -8.89 -7.22
C ARG A 133 7.56 -7.63 -6.43
N ALA A 134 6.58 -7.66 -5.53
CA ALA A 134 6.25 -6.54 -4.67
C ALA A 134 5.70 -7.03 -3.32
N ASN A 135 5.90 -6.26 -2.26
CA ASN A 135 5.16 -6.50 -1.03
C ASN A 135 3.68 -6.12 -1.21
N MET A 136 2.82 -6.50 -0.27
CA MET A 136 1.37 -6.31 -0.41
C MET A 136 0.98 -4.83 -0.45
N GLU A 137 1.77 -3.96 0.16
CA GLU A 137 1.52 -2.51 0.24
C GLU A 137 1.82 -1.80 -1.08
N ALA A 138 2.85 -2.24 -1.81
CA ALA A 138 3.27 -1.65 -3.08
C ALA A 138 2.69 -2.36 -4.33
N ALA A 139 2.20 -3.60 -4.16
CA ALA A 139 1.73 -4.40 -5.28
C ALA A 139 0.51 -3.79 -5.98
N GLN A 140 0.57 -3.62 -7.29
CA GLN A 140 -0.58 -3.16 -8.08
C GLN A 140 -1.63 -4.26 -8.20
N SER A 141 -2.88 -3.93 -7.89
CA SER A 141 -4.01 -4.85 -7.97
C SER A 141 -4.71 -4.72 -9.31
N ILE A 142 -4.40 -5.60 -10.25
CA ILE A 142 -5.05 -5.67 -11.55
C ILE A 142 -5.82 -6.99 -11.65
N VAL A 143 -7.11 -6.87 -11.89
CA VAL A 143 -8.00 -8.01 -12.08
C VAL A 143 -8.68 -7.94 -13.45
N GLU A 144 -9.10 -9.08 -13.96
CA GLU A 144 -9.86 -9.09 -15.19
C GLU A 144 -11.29 -8.61 -14.93
N ASN A 145 -11.69 -7.56 -15.61
CA ASN A 145 -13.05 -7.08 -15.59
C ASN A 145 -13.82 -7.70 -16.75
N THR A 146 -14.96 -8.33 -16.43
CA THR A 146 -15.87 -8.86 -17.43
C THR A 146 -16.98 -7.86 -17.71
N LYS A 147 -17.14 -7.48 -18.98
CA LYS A 147 -18.27 -6.69 -19.46
C LYS A 147 -19.20 -7.61 -20.24
N ASP A 148 -20.46 -7.69 -19.82
CA ASP A 148 -21.48 -8.43 -20.56
C ASP A 148 -21.83 -7.69 -21.86
N ALA A 149 -22.26 -8.43 -22.89
CA ALA A 149 -22.54 -7.87 -24.21
C ALA A 149 -23.74 -6.89 -24.21
N VAL A 150 -24.63 -7.02 -23.23
CA VAL A 150 -25.84 -6.20 -23.12
C VAL A 150 -25.92 -5.61 -21.71
N ASP A 151 -26.09 -4.29 -21.62
CA ASP A 151 -26.34 -3.59 -20.38
C ASP A 151 -27.80 -3.81 -19.93
N GLU A 152 -27.94 -4.37 -18.73
CA GLU A 152 -29.26 -4.48 -18.09
C GLU A 152 -29.69 -3.12 -17.52
N PRO A 153 -30.99 -2.84 -17.42
CA PRO A 153 -31.46 -1.62 -16.77
C PRO A 153 -31.15 -1.63 -15.29
N LEU A 154 -30.75 -0.46 -14.76
CA LEU A 154 -30.60 -0.28 -13.32
C LEU A 154 -31.95 -0.50 -12.64
N THR A 155 -32.05 -1.55 -11.84
CA THR A 155 -33.31 -1.99 -11.23
C THR A 155 -33.18 -2.05 -9.71
N LYS A 156 -34.08 -1.40 -8.99
CA LYS A 156 -34.16 -1.43 -7.53
C LYS A 156 -34.88 -2.68 -7.05
N VAL A 157 -34.26 -3.45 -6.18
CA VAL A 157 -34.75 -4.72 -5.66
C VAL A 157 -34.88 -4.65 -4.15
N HIS A 158 -36.00 -5.12 -3.60
CA HIS A 158 -36.20 -5.24 -2.16
C HIS A 158 -35.45 -6.45 -1.63
N THR A 159 -34.55 -6.23 -0.65
CA THR A 159 -33.61 -7.19 -0.09
C THR A 159 -33.64 -7.14 1.42
N PRO A 160 -34.72 -7.63 2.06
CA PRO A 160 -34.95 -7.47 3.49
C PRO A 160 -33.90 -8.22 4.33
N ASN A 161 -33.35 -7.53 5.34
CA ASN A 161 -32.35 -8.06 6.25
C ASN A 161 -31.05 -8.55 5.58
N ILE A 162 -30.67 -8.00 4.44
CA ILE A 162 -29.44 -8.31 3.70
C ILE A 162 -28.50 -7.11 3.82
N HIS A 163 -27.33 -7.31 4.44
CA HIS A 163 -26.39 -6.23 4.77
C HIS A 163 -24.98 -6.45 4.22
N THR A 164 -24.58 -7.71 3.96
CA THR A 164 -23.24 -8.04 3.49
C THR A 164 -23.22 -8.32 1.99
N ILE A 165 -22.04 -8.17 1.37
CA ILE A 165 -21.88 -8.42 -0.06
C ILE A 165 -22.11 -9.89 -0.39
N GLU A 166 -21.74 -10.80 0.49
CA GLU A 166 -21.95 -12.23 0.35
C GLU A 166 -23.46 -12.57 0.37
N GLU A 167 -24.20 -12.00 1.32
CA GLU A 167 -25.65 -12.20 1.44
C GLU A 167 -26.39 -11.71 0.20
N ILE A 168 -26.03 -10.52 -0.35
CA ILE A 168 -26.70 -10.00 -1.55
C ILE A 168 -26.37 -10.85 -2.78
N CYS A 169 -25.11 -11.29 -2.93
CA CYS A 169 -24.73 -12.18 -4.02
C CYS A 169 -25.43 -13.54 -3.93
N ASP A 170 -25.58 -14.09 -2.75
CA ASP A 170 -26.34 -15.33 -2.51
C ASP A 170 -27.84 -15.17 -2.81
N PHE A 171 -28.41 -14.04 -2.43
CA PHE A 171 -29.82 -13.72 -2.68
C PHE A 171 -30.11 -13.56 -4.19
N LEU A 172 -29.26 -12.83 -4.89
CA LEU A 172 -29.39 -12.56 -6.33
C LEU A 172 -28.87 -13.69 -7.22
N LYS A 173 -28.17 -14.69 -6.64
CA LYS A 173 -27.49 -15.78 -7.38
C LYS A 173 -26.44 -15.27 -8.37
N THR A 174 -25.70 -14.25 -7.96
CA THR A 174 -24.60 -13.64 -8.73
C THR A 174 -23.27 -13.86 -8.06
N PRO A 175 -22.16 -13.98 -8.80
CA PRO A 175 -20.84 -14.11 -8.20
C PRO A 175 -20.37 -12.76 -7.61
N LEU A 176 -19.44 -12.80 -6.64
CA LEU A 176 -18.89 -11.61 -5.98
C LEU A 176 -18.27 -10.60 -6.97
N GLU A 177 -17.67 -11.08 -8.05
CA GLU A 177 -17.07 -10.24 -9.11
C GLU A 177 -18.11 -9.42 -9.88
N LYS A 178 -19.40 -9.77 -9.78
CA LYS A 178 -20.54 -9.04 -10.34
C LYS A 178 -21.22 -8.15 -9.29
N SER A 179 -20.47 -7.67 -8.34
CA SER A 179 -20.96 -6.72 -7.35
C SER A 179 -20.00 -5.57 -7.10
N CYS A 180 -20.55 -4.46 -6.67
CA CYS A 180 -19.84 -3.26 -6.25
C CYS A 180 -20.15 -3.01 -4.77
N LYS A 181 -19.15 -3.19 -3.91
CA LYS A 181 -19.28 -2.93 -2.47
C LYS A 181 -18.74 -1.57 -2.08
N ALA A 182 -19.32 -0.99 -1.05
CA ALA A 182 -18.82 0.21 -0.41
C ALA A 182 -18.01 -0.13 0.83
N VAL A 183 -16.86 0.49 0.99
CA VAL A 183 -16.05 0.45 2.21
C VAL A 183 -15.88 1.88 2.71
N VAL A 184 -16.13 2.11 4.00
CA VAL A 184 -16.13 3.45 4.57
C VAL A 184 -14.98 3.62 5.54
N TYR A 185 -14.19 4.66 5.32
CA TYR A 185 -13.13 5.14 6.20
C TYR A 185 -13.39 6.58 6.64
N GLN A 186 -12.64 7.06 7.61
CA GLN A 186 -12.55 8.46 7.99
C GLN A 186 -11.10 8.88 8.07
N LYS A 187 -10.82 10.12 7.67
CA LYS A 187 -9.49 10.74 7.77
C LYS A 187 -9.15 11.03 9.23
N ASN A 188 -7.92 10.71 9.65
CA ASN A 188 -7.51 10.86 11.06
C ASN A 188 -7.49 12.32 11.55
N MET A 189 -7.22 13.29 10.67
CA MET A 189 -7.10 14.69 11.08
C MET A 189 -8.40 15.48 11.00
N THR A 190 -9.32 15.09 10.13
CA THR A 190 -10.51 15.89 9.80
C THR A 190 -11.83 15.17 10.10
N ASP A 191 -11.81 13.88 10.40
CA ASP A 191 -12.97 12.98 10.50
C ASP A 191 -13.86 12.95 9.24
N GLU A 192 -13.35 13.49 8.11
CA GLU A 192 -14.05 13.48 6.83
C GLU A 192 -14.23 12.04 6.34
N PHE A 193 -15.45 11.72 5.94
CA PHE A 193 -15.77 10.39 5.39
C PHE A 193 -15.09 10.15 4.04
N VAL A 194 -14.55 8.96 3.87
CA VAL A 194 -14.03 8.45 2.61
C VAL A 194 -14.81 7.19 2.25
N VAL A 195 -15.65 7.29 1.22
CA VAL A 195 -16.46 6.18 0.72
C VAL A 195 -15.77 5.60 -0.50
N ILE A 196 -15.39 4.34 -0.43
CA ILE A 196 -14.63 3.66 -1.48
C ILE A 196 -15.52 2.59 -2.08
N PHE A 197 -15.68 2.63 -3.39
CA PHE A 197 -16.34 1.59 -4.16
C PHE A 197 -15.30 0.69 -4.81
N VAL A 198 -15.46 -0.61 -4.61
CA VAL A 198 -14.54 -1.65 -5.10
C VAL A 198 -15.34 -2.89 -5.52
N ARG A 199 -14.79 -3.70 -6.41
CA ARG A 199 -15.42 -4.97 -6.80
C ARG A 199 -15.59 -5.88 -5.57
N GLY A 200 -16.71 -6.58 -5.47
CA GLY A 200 -17.15 -7.26 -4.25
C GLY A 200 -16.21 -8.33 -3.71
N ASP A 201 -15.41 -8.96 -4.57
CA ASP A 201 -14.41 -9.97 -4.21
C ASP A 201 -13.06 -9.40 -3.69
N LEU A 202 -12.87 -8.07 -3.74
CA LEU A 202 -11.61 -7.41 -3.37
C LEU A 202 -11.71 -6.66 -2.04
N ASP A 203 -10.58 -6.51 -1.36
CA ASP A 203 -10.43 -5.71 -0.15
C ASP A 203 -9.58 -4.47 -0.39
N ILE A 204 -9.76 -3.45 0.47
CA ILE A 204 -9.01 -2.21 0.40
C ILE A 204 -7.62 -2.39 1.02
N ASN A 205 -6.61 -1.82 0.36
CA ASN A 205 -5.27 -1.65 0.88
C ASN A 205 -5.14 -0.27 1.54
N GLU A 206 -5.10 -0.23 2.86
CA GLU A 206 -5.05 1.03 3.62
C GLU A 206 -3.79 1.85 3.34
N THR A 207 -2.66 1.21 3.04
CA THR A 207 -1.42 1.92 2.68
C THR A 207 -1.57 2.66 1.35
N LYS A 208 -2.11 2.00 0.32
CA LYS A 208 -2.42 2.66 -0.95
C LYS A 208 -3.42 3.80 -0.79
N LEU A 209 -4.44 3.57 0.03
CA LEU A 209 -5.45 4.59 0.33
C LEU A 209 -4.83 5.81 1.03
N THR A 210 -4.02 5.59 2.06
CA THR A 210 -3.27 6.63 2.77
C THR A 210 -2.36 7.41 1.82
N ASN A 211 -1.62 6.71 0.95
CA ASN A 211 -0.74 7.35 -0.03
C ASN A 211 -1.52 8.20 -1.05
N TYR A 212 -2.67 7.71 -1.51
CA TYR A 212 -3.54 8.46 -2.43
C TYR A 212 -4.13 9.71 -1.79
N LEU A 213 -4.60 9.62 -0.54
CA LEU A 213 -5.20 10.74 0.20
C LEU A 213 -4.15 11.71 0.76
N GLY A 214 -2.89 11.27 0.94
CA GLY A 214 -1.85 12.03 1.63
C GLY A 214 -2.08 12.17 3.14
N GLU A 215 -2.98 11.36 3.71
CA GLU A 215 -3.41 11.41 5.11
C GLU A 215 -3.81 10.00 5.58
N GLU A 216 -3.46 9.65 6.82
CA GLU A 216 -3.88 8.39 7.43
C GLU A 216 -5.39 8.33 7.65
N VAL A 217 -5.92 7.13 7.59
CA VAL A 217 -7.34 6.83 7.75
C VAL A 217 -7.57 5.75 8.80
N HIS A 218 -8.79 5.68 9.30
CA HIS A 218 -9.29 4.59 10.15
C HIS A 218 -10.66 4.12 9.65
N PRO A 219 -11.12 2.91 10.01
CA PRO A 219 -12.46 2.44 9.66
C PRO A 219 -13.53 3.44 10.08
N GLY A 220 -14.41 3.78 9.15
CA GLY A 220 -15.46 4.79 9.38
C GLY A 220 -16.52 4.31 10.37
N VAL A 221 -16.93 5.19 11.27
CA VAL A 221 -18.03 4.95 12.21
C VAL A 221 -19.31 5.55 11.63
N ILE A 222 -20.17 4.69 11.08
CA ILE A 222 -21.46 5.12 10.51
C ILE A 222 -22.46 5.33 11.64
N THR A 223 -22.98 6.55 11.75
CA THR A 223 -24.02 6.95 12.70
C THR A 223 -25.26 7.42 11.93
N GLU A 224 -26.41 7.53 12.60
CA GLU A 224 -27.65 8.06 11.99
C GLU A 224 -27.48 9.47 11.40
N GLU A 225 -26.55 10.26 11.97
CA GLU A 225 -26.32 11.66 11.57
C GLU A 225 -25.54 11.80 10.27
N CYS A 226 -24.75 10.78 9.86
CA CYS A 226 -23.88 10.89 8.66
C CYS A 226 -24.64 10.76 7.34
N GLY A 227 -25.89 10.27 7.35
CA GLY A 227 -26.71 10.08 6.16
C GLY A 227 -26.37 8.85 5.33
N LEU A 228 -25.49 7.97 5.85
CA LEU A 228 -25.14 6.70 5.21
C LEU A 228 -25.98 5.55 5.81
N ASN A 229 -26.54 4.72 4.97
CA ASN A 229 -27.27 3.51 5.36
C ASN A 229 -26.31 2.30 5.34
N ALA A 230 -25.75 1.93 6.47
CA ALA A 230 -24.84 0.79 6.58
C ALA A 230 -25.47 -0.49 5.99
N GLY A 231 -24.70 -1.19 5.16
CA GLY A 231 -25.18 -2.36 4.42
C GLY A 231 -25.87 -2.05 3.09
N TYR A 232 -26.25 -0.78 2.83
CA TYR A 232 -27.01 -0.38 1.62
C TYR A 232 -26.35 0.76 0.84
N ILE A 233 -25.09 1.09 1.10
CA ILE A 233 -24.38 2.19 0.44
C ILE A 233 -24.05 1.79 -1.01
N GLY A 234 -24.40 2.65 -1.95
CA GLY A 234 -24.17 2.46 -3.38
C GLY A 234 -23.70 3.74 -4.09
N PRO A 235 -23.10 3.61 -5.28
CA PRO A 235 -22.48 4.74 -5.98
C PRO A 235 -23.48 5.68 -6.65
N VAL A 236 -24.70 5.19 -6.91
CA VAL A 236 -25.73 5.96 -7.62
C VAL A 236 -26.48 6.86 -6.65
N ASN A 237 -26.45 8.17 -6.89
CA ASN A 237 -27.08 9.18 -6.03
C ASN A 237 -26.65 9.13 -4.57
N LEU A 238 -25.38 8.80 -4.33
CA LEU A 238 -24.81 8.81 -2.96
C LEU A 238 -24.92 10.21 -2.35
N SER A 239 -25.40 10.27 -1.13
CA SER A 239 -25.44 11.49 -0.32
C SER A 239 -24.91 11.21 1.07
N VAL A 240 -24.02 12.09 1.55
CA VAL A 240 -23.41 12.02 2.88
C VAL A 240 -23.56 13.40 3.53
N ASN A 241 -23.93 13.45 4.79
CA ASN A 241 -23.98 14.69 5.54
C ASN A 241 -22.56 15.18 5.87
N GLY A 242 -22.25 16.42 5.50
CA GLY A 242 -20.93 17.02 5.69
C GLY A 242 -20.00 16.85 4.48
N LYS A 243 -18.70 17.01 4.74
CA LYS A 243 -17.67 16.78 3.71
C LYS A 243 -17.35 15.30 3.58
N PHE A 244 -17.20 14.84 2.37
CA PHE A 244 -16.80 13.48 2.08
C PHE A 244 -16.02 13.40 0.77
N THR A 245 -15.22 12.33 0.66
CA THR A 245 -14.48 11.96 -0.54
C THR A 245 -15.02 10.64 -1.06
N VAL A 246 -15.26 10.54 -2.36
CA VAL A 246 -15.62 9.27 -3.02
C VAL A 246 -14.45 8.79 -3.86
N ILE A 247 -14.13 7.50 -3.77
CA ILE A 247 -13.06 6.84 -4.52
C ILE A 247 -13.63 5.62 -5.22
N TYR A 248 -13.29 5.44 -6.48
CA TYR A 248 -13.62 4.24 -7.25
C TYR A 248 -12.35 3.46 -7.55
N ASP A 249 -12.33 2.20 -7.11
CA ASP A 249 -11.21 1.33 -7.44
C ASP A 249 -11.22 0.94 -8.93
N GLN A 250 -10.03 0.81 -9.52
CA GLN A 250 -9.88 0.46 -10.93
C GLN A 250 -10.53 -0.88 -11.32
N SER A 251 -10.79 -1.76 -10.35
CA SER A 251 -11.53 -3.01 -10.58
C SER A 251 -12.97 -2.83 -11.05
N LEU A 252 -13.52 -1.61 -10.92
CA LEU A 252 -14.87 -1.28 -11.41
C LEU A 252 -14.88 -0.68 -12.81
N GLN A 253 -13.72 -0.29 -13.35
CA GLN A 253 -13.64 0.40 -14.63
C GLN A 253 -14.18 -0.46 -15.77
N GLY A 254 -15.13 0.08 -16.54
CA GLY A 254 -15.73 -0.58 -17.70
C GLY A 254 -16.59 -1.79 -17.37
N THR A 255 -17.00 -1.99 -16.12
CA THR A 255 -17.89 -3.08 -15.70
C THR A 255 -19.36 -2.73 -15.88
N ASN A 256 -20.20 -3.75 -16.04
CA ASN A 256 -21.64 -3.60 -16.13
C ASN A 256 -22.38 -4.76 -15.42
N ASN A 257 -23.68 -4.59 -15.25
CA ASN A 257 -24.59 -5.55 -14.65
C ASN A 257 -24.18 -5.96 -13.22
N LEU A 258 -23.64 -5.00 -12.47
CA LEU A 258 -23.27 -5.23 -11.08
C LEU A 258 -24.46 -5.05 -10.15
N SER A 259 -24.43 -5.72 -9.01
CA SER A 259 -25.27 -5.39 -7.85
C SER A 259 -24.57 -4.38 -6.95
N CYS A 260 -25.30 -3.48 -6.30
CA CYS A 260 -24.76 -2.52 -5.32
C CYS A 260 -25.88 -2.05 -4.37
N GLY A 261 -25.50 -1.35 -3.30
CA GLY A 261 -26.48 -0.68 -2.42
C GLY A 261 -27.31 0.38 -3.18
N ALA A 262 -28.53 0.61 -2.72
CA ALA A 262 -29.43 1.62 -3.29
C ALA A 262 -29.53 2.90 -2.44
N ASN A 263 -28.67 3.07 -1.44
CA ASN A 263 -28.70 4.15 -0.45
C ASN A 263 -30.01 4.26 0.34
N GLU A 264 -30.76 3.18 0.39
CA GLU A 264 -32.02 3.05 1.10
C GLU A 264 -32.07 1.71 1.83
N GLU A 265 -32.53 1.73 3.07
CA GLU A 265 -32.62 0.53 3.91
C GLU A 265 -33.48 -0.55 3.23
N GLU A 266 -33.01 -1.80 3.28
CA GLU A 266 -33.64 -2.97 2.63
C GLU A 266 -33.71 -2.93 1.09
N TYR A 267 -32.90 -2.07 0.42
CA TYR A 267 -32.90 -2.02 -1.05
C TYR A 267 -31.48 -2.06 -1.63
N HIS A 268 -31.34 -2.82 -2.70
CA HIS A 268 -30.16 -2.83 -3.56
C HIS A 268 -30.53 -2.57 -5.01
N PHE A 269 -29.54 -2.17 -5.81
CA PHE A 269 -29.67 -2.13 -7.27
C PHE A 269 -29.06 -3.37 -7.90
N THR A 270 -29.64 -3.80 -9.03
CA THR A 270 -29.05 -4.70 -10.02
C THR A 270 -28.90 -3.96 -11.35
N GLY A 271 -28.06 -4.47 -12.25
CA GLY A 271 -27.86 -3.86 -13.56
C GLY A 271 -27.03 -2.56 -13.53
N LEU A 272 -26.24 -2.30 -12.46
CA LEU A 272 -25.33 -1.16 -12.42
C LEU A 272 -24.32 -1.26 -13.55
N CYS A 273 -24.27 -0.23 -14.40
CA CYS A 273 -23.26 -0.04 -15.42
C CYS A 273 -22.44 1.21 -15.06
N MET A 274 -21.14 1.03 -14.76
CA MET A 274 -20.30 2.13 -14.28
C MET A 274 -20.24 3.29 -15.28
N ASP A 275 -20.08 3.00 -16.58
CA ASP A 275 -20.00 4.02 -17.63
C ASP A 275 -21.29 4.82 -17.81
N ARG A 276 -22.45 4.20 -17.54
CA ARG A 276 -23.78 4.83 -17.69
C ARG A 276 -24.23 5.55 -16.42
N ASP A 277 -24.09 4.88 -15.26
CA ASP A 277 -24.73 5.29 -14.02
C ASP A 277 -23.81 6.13 -13.13
N VAL A 278 -22.49 6.05 -13.38
CA VAL A 278 -21.43 6.80 -12.64
C VAL A 278 -20.41 7.35 -13.65
N PRO A 279 -20.81 8.17 -14.62
CA PRO A 279 -19.96 8.57 -15.75
C PRO A 279 -18.76 9.43 -15.34
N ASP A 280 -18.83 10.10 -14.20
CA ASP A 280 -17.77 10.97 -13.68
C ASP A 280 -16.80 10.24 -12.74
N ALA A 281 -16.84 8.91 -12.68
CA ALA A 281 -15.96 8.13 -11.82
C ALA A 281 -14.49 8.23 -12.29
N GLU A 282 -13.63 8.66 -11.38
CA GLU A 282 -12.17 8.59 -11.53
C GLU A 282 -11.66 7.33 -10.83
N TYR A 283 -10.93 6.48 -11.57
CA TYR A 283 -10.50 5.18 -11.08
C TYR A 283 -9.06 5.20 -10.60
N VAL A 284 -8.83 4.63 -9.42
CA VAL A 284 -7.50 4.52 -8.79
C VAL A 284 -7.25 3.10 -8.29
N ASP A 285 -5.99 2.71 -8.14
CA ASP A 285 -5.60 1.43 -7.53
C ASP A 285 -5.53 1.56 -6.02
N VAL A 286 -6.57 1.12 -5.32
CA VAL A 286 -6.62 1.09 -3.85
C VAL A 286 -6.98 -0.30 -3.30
N ALA A 287 -7.19 -1.28 -4.15
CA ALA A 287 -7.46 -2.65 -3.72
C ALA A 287 -6.16 -3.42 -3.38
N LYS A 288 -6.29 -4.42 -2.50
CA LYS A 288 -5.24 -5.42 -2.27
C LYS A 288 -5.09 -6.30 -3.49
N ILE A 289 -3.83 -6.61 -3.84
CA ILE A 289 -3.55 -7.62 -4.87
C ILE A 289 -4.04 -8.99 -4.43
N VAL A 290 -4.56 -9.76 -5.38
CA VAL A 290 -5.06 -11.11 -5.14
C VAL A 290 -4.29 -12.16 -5.92
N GLU A 291 -4.30 -13.39 -5.42
CA GLU A 291 -3.73 -14.53 -6.14
C GLU A 291 -4.47 -14.76 -7.46
N GLY A 292 -3.74 -15.08 -8.53
CA GLY A 292 -4.30 -15.18 -9.88
C GLY A 292 -4.58 -13.85 -10.56
N GLY A 293 -4.24 -12.72 -9.94
CA GLY A 293 -4.32 -11.39 -10.54
C GLY A 293 -3.40 -11.23 -11.75
N ILE A 294 -3.61 -10.15 -12.49
CA ILE A 294 -2.82 -9.81 -13.68
C ILE A 294 -1.53 -9.13 -13.24
N CYS A 295 -0.40 -9.64 -13.72
CA CYS A 295 0.90 -9.02 -13.49
C CYS A 295 1.00 -7.68 -14.23
N PRO A 296 1.30 -6.56 -13.54
CA PRO A 296 1.40 -5.25 -14.17
C PRO A 296 2.57 -5.14 -15.17
N LYS A 297 3.57 -6.03 -15.06
CA LYS A 297 4.76 -6.01 -15.93
C LYS A 297 4.55 -6.79 -17.23
N CYS A 298 4.03 -8.03 -17.15
CA CYS A 298 3.88 -8.88 -18.32
C CYS A 298 2.44 -9.02 -18.83
N GLY A 299 1.44 -8.52 -18.09
CA GLY A 299 0.02 -8.57 -18.47
C GLY A 299 -0.65 -9.94 -18.35
N LYS A 300 0.03 -10.95 -17.77
CA LYS A 300 -0.52 -12.30 -17.64
C LYS A 300 -1.11 -12.54 -16.26
N LYS A 301 -2.10 -13.43 -16.16
CA LYS A 301 -2.74 -13.85 -14.90
C LYS A 301 -1.85 -14.86 -14.17
N THR A 302 -0.75 -14.40 -13.60
CA THR A 302 0.28 -15.26 -13.05
C THR A 302 0.76 -14.83 -11.65
N ILE A 303 0.04 -13.94 -11.00
CA ILE A 303 0.39 -13.50 -9.64
C ILE A 303 0.15 -14.63 -8.66
N LYS A 304 1.17 -14.95 -7.88
CA LYS A 304 1.13 -15.85 -6.72
C LYS A 304 1.47 -15.07 -5.46
N ILE A 305 0.75 -15.32 -4.39
CA ILE A 305 1.07 -14.78 -3.07
C ILE A 305 1.93 -15.77 -2.31
N SER A 306 3.15 -15.37 -1.99
CA SER A 306 4.15 -16.16 -1.28
C SER A 306 4.42 -15.56 0.10
N ARG A 307 4.97 -16.38 1.02
CA ARG A 307 5.37 -15.91 2.35
C ARG A 307 6.88 -15.71 2.39
N GLY A 308 7.33 -14.73 3.17
CA GLY A 308 8.75 -14.43 3.33
C GLY A 308 9.09 -13.78 4.66
N ILE A 309 10.39 -13.67 4.91
CA ILE A 309 10.99 -12.97 6.03
C ILE A 309 11.88 -11.87 5.45
N GLU A 310 11.68 -10.63 5.87
CA GLU A 310 12.56 -9.52 5.51
C GLU A 310 13.93 -9.71 6.16
N VAL A 311 14.97 -9.74 5.33
CA VAL A 311 16.38 -9.86 5.76
C VAL A 311 17.19 -8.60 5.48
N GLY A 312 16.63 -7.62 4.79
CA GLY A 312 17.23 -6.32 4.51
C GLY A 312 16.34 -5.43 3.68
N ASN A 313 16.70 -4.16 3.62
CA ASN A 313 16.01 -3.17 2.80
C ASN A 313 16.94 -2.05 2.34
N ILE A 314 16.52 -1.32 1.32
CA ILE A 314 17.13 -0.07 0.87
C ILE A 314 16.05 0.95 0.52
N PHE A 315 16.32 2.23 0.84
CA PHE A 315 15.40 3.35 0.60
C PHE A 315 16.11 4.51 -0.06
N GLN A 316 15.44 5.17 -1.00
CA GLN A 316 15.78 6.53 -1.39
C GLN A 316 15.04 7.51 -0.48
N LEU A 317 15.70 7.97 0.59
CA LEU A 317 15.08 8.83 1.62
C LEU A 317 14.83 10.26 1.12
N GLY A 318 15.49 10.68 0.05
CA GLY A 318 15.45 12.05 -0.44
C GLY A 318 15.96 13.04 0.60
N THR A 319 15.26 14.16 0.75
CA THR A 319 15.66 15.24 1.66
C THR A 319 14.84 15.32 2.94
N LYS A 320 14.01 14.33 3.24
CA LYS A 320 13.10 14.36 4.39
C LYS A 320 13.82 14.68 5.70
N TYR A 321 14.83 13.88 6.04
CA TYR A 321 15.57 14.04 7.30
C TYR A 321 16.53 15.23 7.28
N THR A 322 17.23 15.45 6.18
CA THR A 322 18.20 16.56 6.06
C THR A 322 17.51 17.91 6.13
N LYS A 323 16.33 18.08 5.49
CA LYS A 323 15.54 19.30 5.58
C LYS A 323 14.99 19.55 6.99
N SER A 324 14.38 18.54 7.61
CA SER A 324 13.81 18.66 8.96
C SER A 324 14.86 19.02 10.01
N MET A 325 16.09 18.57 9.81
CA MET A 325 17.23 18.83 10.71
C MET A 325 18.10 20.00 10.27
N ASN A 326 17.70 20.76 9.25
CA ASN A 326 18.43 21.91 8.72
C ASN A 326 19.90 21.59 8.36
N MET A 327 20.14 20.44 7.74
CA MET A 327 21.46 20.08 7.23
C MET A 327 21.70 20.82 5.92
N GLN A 328 22.79 21.61 5.87
CA GLN A 328 23.17 22.42 4.74
C GLN A 328 24.66 22.28 4.45
N TYR A 329 25.06 22.51 3.22
CA TYR A 329 26.45 22.60 2.79
C TYR A 329 26.64 23.82 1.87
N LEU A 330 27.87 24.31 1.79
CA LEU A 330 28.24 25.35 0.83
C LEU A 330 28.48 24.71 -0.52
N ASP A 331 27.81 25.23 -1.55
CA ASP A 331 28.00 24.81 -2.94
C ASP A 331 29.27 25.39 -3.53
N ALA A 332 29.57 25.04 -4.78
CA ALA A 332 30.77 25.48 -5.49
C ALA A 332 30.72 26.96 -5.92
N ASP A 333 29.52 27.54 -6.06
CA ASP A 333 29.28 28.90 -6.55
C ASP A 333 29.14 29.94 -5.43
#